data_4bcc54e7077f8d87b19c561ef19479bf
#
_entry.id   4bcc54e7077f8d87b19c561ef19479bf
#
_cell.length_a   1.000
_cell.length_b   1.000
_cell.length_c   1.000
_cell.angle_alpha   90.00
_cell.angle_beta   90.00
_cell.angle_gamma   90.00
#
_symmetry.space_group_name_H-M   'P 1'
#
loop_
_entity.id
_entity.type
_entity.pdbx_description
1 polymer ?
#
loop_
_entity_poly.entity_id
_entity_poly.type
_entity_poly.pdbx_seq_one_letter_code
_entity_poly.pdbx_strand_id
1 'polypeptide(L)'
;MSSESMGSGLSIIETGKRLMRVGGVETLVVRGFVSNISDSQRPVPGLRLELFNQANEVIQDSVASTAMEKLSPGGTVEFELRMVLPQLDAAQGYRVVWDTD
;
A
#
# COMPACT_ATOMS: atom_id res chain seq x y z
N MET A 1 -6.87 16.82 23.36
CA MET A 1 -6.98 15.43 22.95
C MET A 1 -6.64 15.29 21.49
N SER A 2 -5.76 14.38 21.17
CA SER A 2 -5.43 14.14 19.79
C SER A 2 -6.31 13.02 19.25
N SER A 3 -6.75 13.17 18.01
CA SER A 3 -7.40 12.08 17.31
C SER A 3 -6.33 11.29 16.57
N GLU A 4 -6.50 9.99 16.55
CA GLU A 4 -5.58 9.14 15.82
C GLU A 4 -5.94 9.16 14.36
N SER A 5 -4.95 9.34 13.52
CA SER A 5 -5.15 9.25 12.09
C SER A 5 -5.21 7.78 11.68
N MET A 6 -5.75 7.52 10.49
CA MET A 6 -5.80 6.19 9.94
C MET A 6 -4.37 5.64 9.84
N GLY A 7 -4.17 4.39 10.26
CA GLY A 7 -2.86 3.77 10.26
C GLY A 7 -1.97 4.18 11.41
N SER A 8 -2.50 4.95 12.39
CA SER A 8 -1.72 5.36 13.56
C SER A 8 -1.16 4.13 14.30
N GLY A 9 0.13 4.16 14.64
CA GLY A 9 0.80 3.05 15.32
C GLY A 9 1.18 1.92 14.39
N LEU A 10 0.94 2.06 13.10
CA LEU A 10 1.29 1.06 12.09
C LEU A 10 2.36 1.61 11.16
N SER A 11 3.19 0.71 10.66
CA SER A 11 4.25 1.06 9.72
C SER A 11 4.08 0.22 8.45
N ILE A 12 4.18 0.86 7.30
CA ILE A 12 4.17 0.18 6.00
C ILE A 12 5.61 -0.03 5.58
N ILE A 13 5.99 -1.29 5.34
CA ILE A 13 7.35 -1.63 4.95
C ILE A 13 7.28 -2.32 3.60
N GLU A 14 7.78 -1.65 2.57
CA GLU A 14 7.84 -2.23 1.25
C GLU A 14 9.07 -3.12 1.15
N THR A 15 8.91 -4.35 0.65
CA THR A 15 10.01 -5.30 0.54
C THR A 15 10.40 -5.59 -0.91
N GLY A 16 9.55 -5.25 -1.88
CA GLY A 16 9.91 -5.46 -3.26
C GLY A 16 8.85 -4.96 -4.22
N LYS A 17 9.29 -4.70 -5.43
CA LYS A 17 8.41 -4.34 -6.54
C LYS A 17 8.88 -5.07 -7.78
N ARG A 18 7.97 -5.30 -8.69
CA ARG A 18 8.31 -6.03 -9.90
C ARG A 18 7.26 -5.72 -10.96
N LEU A 19 7.73 -5.58 -12.20
CA LEU A 19 6.87 -5.44 -13.35
C LEU A 19 6.84 -6.82 -14.01
N MET A 20 5.65 -7.41 -14.15
CA MET A 20 5.54 -8.76 -14.65
C MET A 20 4.26 -8.91 -15.46
N ARG A 21 4.16 -10.02 -16.20
CA ARG A 21 2.94 -10.35 -16.91
C ARG A 21 2.13 -11.34 -16.08
N VAL A 22 0.88 -10.96 -15.81
CA VAL A 22 -0.06 -11.80 -15.08
C VAL A 22 -1.20 -12.09 -16.04
N GLY A 23 -1.34 -13.36 -16.44
CA GLY A 23 -2.35 -13.72 -17.43
C GLY A 23 -2.15 -13.01 -18.77
N GLY A 24 -0.90 -12.71 -19.14
CA GLY A 24 -0.58 -12.01 -20.38
C GLY A 24 -0.70 -10.50 -20.29
N VAL A 25 -1.04 -9.95 -19.13
CA VAL A 25 -1.24 -8.52 -18.94
C VAL A 25 -0.10 -7.94 -18.11
N GLU A 26 0.53 -6.86 -18.59
CA GLU A 26 1.58 -6.20 -17.86
C GLU A 26 1.03 -5.63 -16.55
N THR A 27 1.68 -5.95 -15.44
CA THR A 27 1.19 -5.65 -14.10
C THR A 27 2.34 -5.22 -13.21
N LEU A 28 2.15 -4.10 -12.51
CA LEU A 28 3.07 -3.68 -11.46
C LEU A 28 2.63 -4.32 -10.16
N VAL A 29 3.55 -5.05 -9.51
CA VAL A 29 3.27 -5.75 -8.26
C VAL A 29 4.19 -5.16 -7.19
N VAL A 30 3.61 -4.68 -6.09
CA VAL A 30 4.34 -4.13 -4.96
C VAL A 30 4.00 -4.97 -3.74
N ARG A 31 5.02 -5.45 -3.04
CA ARG A 31 4.86 -6.31 -1.87
C ARG A 31 5.53 -5.71 -0.66
N GLY A 32 5.02 -6.11 0.49
CA GLY A 32 5.59 -5.68 1.74
C GLY A 32 4.78 -6.22 2.89
N PHE A 33 4.91 -5.55 4.02
CA PHE A 33 4.11 -5.92 5.19
C PHE A 33 3.80 -4.68 6.01
N VAL A 34 2.75 -4.81 6.81
CA VAL A 34 2.35 -3.80 7.80
C VAL A 34 2.76 -4.32 9.16
N SER A 35 3.37 -3.48 9.96
CA SER A 35 3.84 -3.85 11.30
C SER A 35 3.16 -2.94 12.33
N ASN A 36 2.65 -3.54 13.41
CA ASN A 36 2.12 -2.78 14.52
C ASN A 36 3.26 -2.46 15.49
N ILE A 37 3.70 -1.21 15.48
CA ILE A 37 4.79 -0.75 16.31
C ILE A 37 4.30 -0.07 17.59
N SER A 38 3.00 -0.13 17.85
CA SER A 38 2.41 0.42 19.05
C SER A 38 2.31 -0.67 20.14
N ASP A 39 1.87 -0.29 21.31
CA ASP A 39 1.68 -1.22 22.41
C ASP A 39 0.23 -1.64 22.61
N SER A 40 -0.61 -1.40 21.63
CA SER A 40 -2.01 -1.80 21.68
C SER A 40 -2.44 -2.37 20.33
N GLN A 41 -3.53 -3.14 20.36
CA GLN A 41 -4.09 -3.68 19.13
C GLN A 41 -4.59 -2.54 18.24
N ARG A 42 -4.33 -2.64 16.95
CA ARG A 42 -4.69 -1.59 15.99
C ARG A 42 -5.43 -2.17 14.81
N PRO A 43 -6.45 -1.47 14.31
CA PRO A 43 -7.09 -1.87 13.06
C PRO A 43 -6.16 -1.59 11.88
N VAL A 44 -6.21 -2.44 10.87
CA VAL A 44 -5.38 -2.30 9.67
C VAL A 44 -6.27 -1.77 8.55
N PRO A 45 -6.07 -0.51 8.13
CA PRO A 45 -6.85 0.03 7.01
C PRO A 45 -6.42 -0.60 5.70
N GLY A 46 -7.21 -0.38 4.65
CA GLY A 46 -6.80 -0.77 3.32
C GLY A 46 -5.59 0.01 2.86
N LEU A 47 -4.96 -0.48 1.81
CA LEU A 47 -3.77 0.13 1.23
C LEU A 47 -4.06 0.58 -0.19
N ARG A 48 -3.35 1.63 -0.62
CA ARG A 48 -3.49 2.17 -1.96
C ARG A 48 -2.11 2.33 -2.59
N LEU A 49 -1.97 1.81 -3.80
CA LEU A 49 -0.78 2.03 -4.61
C LEU A 49 -1.11 3.17 -5.58
N GLU A 50 -0.30 4.22 -5.55
CA GLU A 50 -0.50 5.39 -6.40
C GLU A 50 0.68 5.59 -7.33
N LEU A 51 0.41 5.80 -8.61
CA LEU A 51 1.39 6.35 -9.55
C LEU A 51 1.19 7.85 -9.62
N PHE A 52 2.28 8.61 -9.58
CA PHE A 52 2.19 10.06 -9.67
C PHE A 52 3.13 10.59 -10.76
N ASN A 53 2.78 11.75 -11.31
CA ASN A 53 3.54 12.38 -12.36
C ASN A 53 4.49 13.43 -11.80
N GLN A 54 5.17 14.19 -12.67
CA GLN A 54 6.12 15.20 -12.24
C GLN A 54 5.47 16.33 -11.45
N ALA A 55 4.18 16.58 -11.66
CA ALA A 55 3.44 17.58 -10.91
C ALA A 55 2.91 17.02 -9.59
N ASN A 56 3.31 15.81 -9.22
CA ASN A 56 2.86 15.12 -8.01
C ASN A 56 1.36 14.85 -8.01
N GLU A 57 0.79 14.69 -9.19
CA GLU A 57 -0.62 14.33 -9.35
C GLU A 57 -0.74 12.82 -9.50
N VAL A 58 -1.74 12.23 -8.84
CA VAL A 58 -2.00 10.80 -8.95
C VAL A 58 -2.66 10.55 -10.30
N ILE A 59 -2.01 9.75 -11.14
CA ILE A 59 -2.51 9.45 -12.48
C ILE A 59 -3.12 8.07 -12.59
N GLN A 60 -2.88 7.22 -11.59
CA GLN A 60 -3.46 5.87 -11.56
C GLN A 60 -3.32 5.33 -10.15
N ASP A 61 -4.31 4.58 -9.68
CA ASP A 61 -4.23 3.98 -8.36
C ASP A 61 -4.89 2.61 -8.35
N SER A 62 -4.58 1.86 -7.28
CA SER A 62 -5.12 0.53 -7.05
C SER A 62 -5.17 0.32 -5.55
N VAL A 63 -6.26 -0.29 -5.06
CA VAL A 63 -6.46 -0.48 -3.63
C VAL A 63 -6.56 -1.96 -3.31
N ALA A 64 -6.18 -2.31 -2.09
CA ALA A 64 -6.29 -3.68 -1.60
C ALA A 64 -6.41 -3.67 -0.09
N SER A 65 -7.02 -4.73 0.44
CA SER A 65 -7.08 -4.96 1.88
C SER A 65 -6.05 -6.02 2.24
N THR A 66 -5.59 -5.96 3.49
CA THR A 66 -4.72 -7.04 3.99
C THR A 66 -5.59 -8.21 4.46
N ALA A 67 -4.95 -9.34 4.72
CA ALA A 67 -5.64 -10.54 5.18
C ALA A 67 -6.16 -10.39 6.60
N MET A 68 -5.63 -9.44 7.37
CA MET A 68 -6.02 -9.26 8.77
C MET A 68 -6.60 -7.88 8.99
N GLU A 69 -7.71 -7.82 9.71
CA GLU A 69 -8.37 -6.55 10.00
C GLU A 69 -7.73 -5.83 11.19
N LYS A 70 -7.04 -6.56 12.05
CA LYS A 70 -6.43 -6.02 13.26
C LYS A 70 -5.09 -6.69 13.49
N LEU A 71 -4.17 -5.95 14.09
CA LEU A 71 -2.86 -6.50 14.48
C LEU A 71 -2.63 -6.25 15.96
N SER A 72 -2.16 -7.28 16.65
CA SER A 72 -1.69 -7.17 18.01
C SER A 72 -0.35 -6.44 18.04
N PRO A 73 0.09 -5.91 19.21
CA PRO A 73 1.40 -5.29 19.31
C PRO A 73 2.49 -6.22 18.80
N GLY A 74 3.36 -5.71 17.95
CA GLY A 74 4.45 -6.49 17.35
C GLY A 74 4.01 -7.39 16.21
N GLY A 75 2.72 -7.46 15.91
CA GLY A 75 2.21 -8.29 14.83
C GLY A 75 2.48 -7.70 13.46
N THR A 76 2.52 -8.57 12.45
CA THR A 76 2.74 -8.17 11.06
C THR A 76 1.74 -8.87 10.16
N VAL A 77 1.44 -8.26 9.02
CA VAL A 77 0.64 -8.88 7.97
C VAL A 77 1.20 -8.47 6.62
N GLU A 78 1.32 -9.43 5.72
CA GLU A 78 1.84 -9.17 4.39
C GLU A 78 0.77 -8.51 3.52
N PHE A 79 1.23 -7.73 2.53
CA PHE A 79 0.34 -7.18 1.53
C PHE A 79 0.95 -7.35 0.14
N GLU A 80 0.07 -7.35 -0.85
CA GLU A 80 0.47 -7.34 -2.25
C GLU A 80 -0.52 -6.43 -2.98
N LEU A 81 0.03 -5.42 -3.65
CA LEU A 81 -0.76 -4.50 -4.45
C LEU A 81 -0.44 -4.73 -5.92
N ARG A 82 -1.46 -4.77 -6.75
CA ARG A 82 -1.30 -4.99 -8.18
C ARG A 82 -1.97 -3.88 -8.95
N MET A 83 -1.28 -3.40 -9.98
CA MET A 83 -1.80 -2.37 -10.87
C MET A 83 -1.64 -2.87 -12.31
N VAL A 84 -2.76 -3.15 -12.97
CA VAL A 84 -2.74 -3.66 -14.35
C VAL A 84 -2.53 -2.51 -15.31
N LEU A 85 -1.75 -2.77 -16.36
CA LEU A 85 -1.45 -1.80 -17.43
C LEU A 85 -1.01 -0.46 -16.85
N PRO A 86 0.04 -0.44 -16.00
CA PRO A 86 0.46 0.81 -15.36
C PRO A 86 0.97 1.80 -16.38
N GLN A 87 0.62 3.07 -16.19
CA GLN A 87 0.99 4.17 -17.09
C GLN A 87 2.41 4.65 -16.77
N LEU A 88 3.39 3.78 -16.98
CA LEU A 88 4.76 4.04 -16.56
C LEU A 88 5.41 5.18 -17.33
N ASP A 89 5.01 5.40 -18.59
CA ASP A 89 5.57 6.46 -19.40
C ASP A 89 5.28 7.84 -18.84
N ALA A 90 4.14 7.99 -18.19
CA ALA A 90 3.71 9.26 -17.60
C ALA A 90 4.08 9.37 -16.12
N ALA A 91 4.56 8.30 -15.51
CA ALA A 91 4.80 8.26 -14.08
C ALA A 91 6.19 8.77 -13.73
N GLN A 92 6.26 9.61 -12.69
CA GLN A 92 7.51 10.01 -12.07
C GLN A 92 7.92 8.97 -11.03
N GLY A 93 6.94 8.38 -10.34
CA GLY A 93 7.19 7.38 -9.32
C GLY A 93 5.90 6.79 -8.79
N TYR A 94 6.03 6.01 -7.74
CA TYR A 94 4.88 5.41 -7.09
C TYR A 94 5.05 5.51 -5.57
N ARG A 95 3.94 5.32 -4.86
CA ARG A 95 3.96 5.27 -3.40
C ARG A 95 2.85 4.36 -2.90
N VAL A 96 3.06 3.82 -1.70
CA VAL A 96 2.06 3.01 -1.01
C VAL A 96 1.58 3.83 0.19
N VAL A 97 0.28 4.06 0.24
CA VAL A 97 -0.32 4.87 1.30
C VAL A 97 -1.54 4.14 1.85
N TRP A 98 -2.08 4.65 2.97
CA TRP A 98 -3.33 4.12 3.50
C TRP A 98 -4.47 4.58 2.59
N ASP A 99 -5.44 3.67 2.41
CA ASP A 99 -6.65 4.01 1.67
C ASP A 99 -7.55 4.79 2.62
N THR A 100 -7.65 6.08 2.40
CA THR A 100 -8.33 6.99 3.32
C THR A 100 -9.74 7.34 2.91
N ASP A 101 -10.31 6.67 1.90
CA ASP A 101 -11.61 7.03 1.39
C ASP A 101 -12.81 6.79 2.22
#